data_c74e44fc06470ef0ddea2b72871be0e8
#
_entry.id   c74e44fc06470ef0ddea2b72871be0e8
#
_cell.length_a   1.000
_cell.length_b   1.000
_cell.length_c   1.000
_cell.angle_alpha   90.00
_cell.angle_beta   90.00
_cell.angle_gamma   90.00
#
_symmetry.space_group_name_H-M   'P 1'
#
loop_
_entity.id
_entity.type
_entity.pdbx_description
1 polymer ?
#
loop_
_entity_poly.entity_id
_entity_poly.type
_entity_poly.pdbx_seq_one_letter_code
_entity_poly.pdbx_strand_id
1 'polypeptide(L)' 'MKIEPSYKSLAYYEAQARSKPIAELHGALQDIKNTLPIYRERDTQDPYVAKLLAEMDGITFELMRRKRLHR' A
#
# COMPACT_ATOMS: atom_id res chain seq x y z
N MET A 1 -1.25 14.97 -24.07
CA MET A 1 -0.76 15.29 -22.73
C MET A 1 -0.64 14.03 -21.87
N LYS A 2 0.43 13.95 -21.17
CA LYS A 2 0.64 12.82 -20.31
C LYS A 2 -0.16 12.94 -19.02
N ILE A 3 -0.87 11.89 -18.66
CA ILE A 3 -1.65 11.87 -17.44
C ILE A 3 -0.84 11.19 -16.36
N GLU A 4 -0.54 11.94 -15.31
CA GLU A 4 0.21 11.38 -14.20
C GLU A 4 -0.65 10.42 -13.40
N PRO A 5 -0.10 9.30 -12.99
CA PRO A 5 -0.83 8.42 -12.08
C PRO A 5 -1.14 9.17 -10.81
N SER A 6 -2.29 8.89 -10.23
CA SER A 6 -2.66 9.54 -8.99
C SER A 6 -1.95 8.93 -7.78
N TYR A 7 -1.16 7.90 -7.98
CA TYR A 7 -0.43 7.26 -6.90
C TYR A 7 1.06 7.58 -6.98
N LYS A 8 1.73 7.44 -5.86
CA LYS A 8 3.16 7.67 -5.77
C LYS A 8 3.92 6.37 -5.96
N SER A 9 5.25 6.47 -5.98
CA SER A 9 6.10 5.29 -6.14
C SER A 9 6.08 4.42 -4.89
N LEU A 10 6.54 3.18 -5.05
CA LEU A 10 6.67 2.26 -3.92
C LEU A 10 7.53 2.87 -2.82
N ALA A 11 8.63 3.53 -3.19
CA ALA A 11 9.51 4.15 -2.20
C ALA A 11 8.78 5.19 -1.36
N TYR A 12 7.87 5.92 -1.98
CA TYR A 12 7.08 6.91 -1.26
C TYR A 12 6.21 6.22 -0.19
N TYR A 13 5.56 5.13 -0.56
CA TYR A 13 4.68 4.44 0.38
C TYR A 13 5.47 3.73 1.48
N GLU A 14 6.65 3.25 1.17
CA GLU A 14 7.53 2.69 2.20
C GLU A 14 7.93 3.76 3.21
N ALA A 15 8.26 4.95 2.73
CA ALA A 15 8.63 6.06 3.62
C ALA A 15 7.44 6.46 4.50
N GLN A 16 6.25 6.49 3.92
CA GLN A 16 5.05 6.79 4.70
C GLN A 16 4.84 5.75 5.78
N ALA A 17 5.02 4.48 5.44
CA ALA A 17 4.81 3.40 6.39
C ALA A 17 5.78 3.47 7.56
N ARG A 18 7.02 3.90 7.30
CA ARG A 18 8.02 3.99 8.37
C ARG A 18 7.63 4.97 9.47
N SER A 19 6.87 5.99 9.12
CA SER A 19 6.50 7.02 10.08
C SER A 19 5.29 6.64 10.92
N LYS A 20 4.69 5.48 10.68
CA LYS A 20 3.44 5.10 11.34
C LYS A 20 3.64 4.00 12.37
N PRO A 21 2.87 4.02 13.46
CA PRO A 21 2.91 2.93 14.43
C PRO A 21 2.35 1.65 13.81
N ILE A 22 2.77 0.53 14.37
CA ILE A 22 2.43 -0.76 13.79
C ILE A 22 0.92 -1.01 13.75
N ALA A 23 0.19 -0.50 14.74
CA ALA A 23 -1.26 -0.67 14.75
C ALA A 23 -1.91 0.00 13.54
N GLU A 24 -1.42 1.18 13.17
CA GLU A 24 -1.94 1.88 12.00
C GLU A 24 -1.60 1.13 10.71
N LEU A 25 -0.42 0.53 10.66
CA LEU A 25 -0.03 -0.23 9.48
C LEU A 25 -0.94 -1.43 9.27
N HIS A 26 -1.25 -2.15 10.34
CA HIS A 26 -2.15 -3.29 10.25
C HIS A 26 -3.56 -2.86 9.87
N GLY A 27 -4.02 -1.75 10.42
CA GLY A 27 -5.34 -1.21 10.07
C GLY A 27 -5.42 -0.82 8.62
N ALA A 28 -4.42 -0.09 8.13
CA ALA A 28 -4.37 0.32 6.74
C ALA A 28 -4.32 -0.89 5.81
N LEU A 29 -3.52 -1.89 6.16
CA LEU A 29 -3.40 -3.09 5.36
C LEU A 29 -4.74 -3.83 5.28
N GLN A 30 -5.44 -3.92 6.40
CA GLN A 30 -6.74 -4.57 6.43
C GLN A 30 -7.75 -3.82 5.55
N ASP A 31 -7.74 -2.49 5.62
CA ASP A 31 -8.62 -1.67 4.79
C ASP A 31 -8.37 -1.92 3.32
N ILE A 32 -7.10 -1.99 2.93
CA ILE A 32 -6.75 -2.23 1.53
C ILE A 32 -7.24 -3.61 1.10
N LYS A 33 -7.02 -4.62 1.94
CA LYS A 33 -7.46 -5.98 1.63
C LYS A 33 -8.97 -6.07 1.48
N ASN A 34 -9.70 -5.28 2.25
CA ASN A 34 -11.16 -5.26 2.16
C ASN A 34 -11.65 -4.52 0.91
N THR A 35 -10.88 -3.54 0.46
CA THR A 35 -11.27 -2.69 -0.66
C THR A 35 -10.91 -3.28 -2.01
N LEU A 36 -9.75 -3.92 -2.11
CA LEU A 36 -9.24 -4.42 -3.39
C LEU A 36 -10.21 -5.33 -4.14
N PRO A 37 -10.86 -6.31 -3.49
CA PRO A 37 -11.74 -7.20 -4.25
C PRO A 37 -12.86 -6.46 -4.98
N ILE A 38 -13.36 -5.38 -4.39
CA ILE A 38 -14.44 -4.61 -5.00
C ILE A 38 -13.97 -4.00 -6.32
N TYR A 39 -12.78 -3.42 -6.32
CA TYR A 39 -12.24 -2.77 -7.52
C TYR A 39 -11.74 -3.77 -8.54
N ARG A 40 -11.18 -4.88 -8.10
CA ARG A 40 -10.69 -5.90 -9.01
C ARG A 40 -11.77 -6.50 -9.86
N GLU A 41 -12.95 -6.67 -9.28
CA GLU A 41 -14.06 -7.22 -10.03
C GLU A 41 -14.55 -6.28 -11.11
N ARG A 42 -14.30 -4.99 -10.93
CA ARG A 42 -14.76 -4.00 -11.87
C ARG A 42 -13.76 -3.73 -12.97
N ASP A 43 -12.52 -3.43 -12.60
CA ASP A 43 -11.53 -3.02 -13.59
C ASP A 43 -10.13 -3.11 -12.98
N THR A 44 -9.37 -4.13 -13.41
CA THR A 44 -8.02 -4.31 -12.92
C THR A 44 -7.05 -3.26 -13.46
N GLN A 45 -7.48 -2.47 -14.44
CA GLN A 45 -6.65 -1.41 -15.01
C GLN A 45 -6.86 -0.08 -14.32
N ASP A 46 -7.76 -0.03 -13.35
CA ASP A 46 -8.05 1.21 -12.64
C ASP A 46 -6.79 1.71 -11.92
N PRO A 47 -6.40 2.98 -12.14
CA PRO A 47 -5.25 3.54 -11.43
C PRO A 47 -5.36 3.47 -9.91
N TYR A 48 -6.56 3.49 -9.39
CA TYR A 48 -6.75 3.39 -7.95
C TYR A 48 -6.35 2.01 -7.43
N VAL A 49 -6.57 0.98 -8.22
CA VAL A 49 -6.12 -0.38 -7.88
C VAL A 49 -4.59 -0.40 -7.79
N ALA A 50 -3.93 0.22 -8.76
CA ALA A 50 -2.47 0.28 -8.75
C ALA A 50 -1.96 1.02 -7.51
N LYS A 51 -2.65 2.09 -7.12
CA LYS A 51 -2.30 2.84 -5.93
C LYS A 51 -2.42 1.96 -4.68
N LEU A 52 -3.53 1.23 -4.56
CA LEU A 52 -3.74 0.38 -3.40
C LEU A 52 -2.71 -0.74 -3.31
N LEU A 53 -2.34 -1.31 -4.46
CA LEU A 53 -1.32 -2.35 -4.48
C LEU A 53 0.04 -1.80 -4.06
N ALA A 54 0.38 -0.61 -4.52
CA ALA A 54 1.64 0.01 -4.14
C ALA A 54 1.68 0.32 -2.64
N GLU A 55 0.58 0.82 -2.10
CA GLU A 55 0.49 1.08 -0.66
C GLU A 55 0.62 -0.22 0.13
N MET A 56 -0.05 -1.27 -0.32
CA MET A 56 0.01 -2.55 0.36
C MET A 56 1.44 -3.09 0.38
N ASP A 57 2.13 -2.98 -0.75
CA ASP A 57 3.52 -3.45 -0.82
C ASP A 57 4.41 -2.64 0.10
N GLY A 58 4.23 -1.32 0.13
CA GLY A 58 5.02 -0.47 1.02
C GLY A 58 4.83 -0.84 2.48
N ILE A 59 3.57 -1.05 2.89
CA ILE A 59 3.27 -1.45 4.26
C ILE A 59 3.86 -2.82 4.56
N THR A 60 3.69 -3.76 3.64
CA THR A 60 4.20 -5.12 3.82
C THR A 60 5.71 -5.13 3.99
N PHE A 61 6.42 -4.39 3.14
CA PHE A 61 7.88 -4.34 3.23
C PHE A 61 8.31 -3.71 4.56
N GLU A 62 7.60 -2.70 5.01
CA GLU A 62 7.95 -2.07 6.28
C GLU A 62 7.71 -3.02 7.46
N LEU A 63 6.61 -3.75 7.44
CA LEU A 63 6.35 -4.73 8.48
C LEU A 63 7.41 -5.82 8.50
N MET A 64 7.82 -6.28 7.33
CA MET A 64 8.89 -7.27 7.22
C MET A 64 10.21 -6.71 7.73
N ARG A 65 10.50 -5.46 7.41
CA ARG A 65 11.72 -4.82 7.89
C ARG A 65 11.75 -4.77 9.41
N ARG A 66 10.64 -4.37 10.02
CA ARG A 66 10.55 -4.28 11.48
C ARG A 66 10.71 -5.65 12.12
N LYS A 67 10.11 -6.66 11.49
CA LYS A 67 10.21 -8.01 12.01
C LYS A 67 11.65 -8.49 12.03
N ARG A 68 12.41 -8.18 10.96
CA ARG A 68 13.81 -8.57 10.91
C ARG A 68 14.64 -7.84 11.96
N LEU A 69 14.27 -6.60 12.28
CA LEU A 69 15.01 -5.81 13.25
C LEU A 69 14.74 -6.24 14.69
N HIS A 70 13.65 -6.95 14.91
CA HIS A 70 13.24 -7.37 16.25
C HIS A 70 13.57 -8.83 16.51
N ARG A 71 14.69 -9.28 16.06
CA ARG A 71 15.08 -10.66 16.27
C ARG A 71 15.59 -10.90 17.67
#